data_9315efce08a014d5cad519b405108844
#
_entry.id   9315efce08a014d5cad519b405108844
#
_cell.length_a   1.000
_cell.length_b   1.000
_cell.length_c   1.000
_cell.angle_alpha   90.00
_cell.angle_beta   90.00
_cell.angle_gamma   90.00
#
_symmetry.space_group_name_H-M   'P 1'
#
loop_
_entity.id
_entity.type
_entity.pdbx_description
1 polymer ?
#
loop_
_entity_poly.entity_id
_entity_poly.type
_entity_poly.pdbx_seq_one_letter_code
_entity_poly.pdbx_strand_id
1 'polypeptide(L)'
;MLRRAASIASEASVRRVEVDRVLDERSVRSASRRDFIGRISLAAAATTVAPALVAGKSGGSPTRVVVIGAGLAGLTCAYRLKQAGVNATIYEANSRLGGRCWTRRGDFAEGQIAEHGGELIDQGHTAIRQLAQELRLPLDNQLAAEPNGTETFFHFGGAAYSYPAAVDDLKGIWQKVHRDLSESGYPTLYNRSTARGAQLDQMSISDRINESVPGGIDSRLGRLLDVAYNIEYGAECDQQSALSLLYLLGYNSPGQFNLFGASNEKYRVRGGNDQIVTALAVSLASQIVTGTALVAARRNAAGTYTVTFQNGRRTFDVTADKVVLALPFSILNHSVDLTRAGFSNLKMTAIRELAMGANSKLNVQFSRRHWNALGNNGDTFADTGYQATWEVTRGHAGTAGILVDYTGGNIANTFGSGTPASRAAQFLAQVEPVLPGLSATWNGRATIDFWPGNAFSRGSYSYWKVGQYTRFAGIEGAQDGNAHFCGEHTSIDAQGYLEGAVETGERAAGEVIADVNG
;
A
#
# COMPACT_ATOMS: atom_id res chain seq x y z
N MET A 1 0.48 -3.09 11.51
CA MET A 1 0.33 -1.62 11.71
C MET A 1 -0.77 -1.32 12.71
N LEU A 2 -1.99 -1.79 12.54
CA LEU A 2 -3.16 -1.46 13.37
C LEU A 2 -3.02 -1.85 14.85
N ARG A 3 -2.47 -3.02 15.22
CA ARG A 3 -2.10 -3.32 16.62
C ARG A 3 -1.08 -2.34 17.16
N ARG A 4 -0.15 -1.90 16.33
CA ARG A 4 0.88 -0.94 16.68
C ARG A 4 0.28 0.45 16.81
N ALA A 5 -0.61 0.85 15.90
CA ALA A 5 -1.36 2.10 15.98
C ALA A 5 -2.29 2.15 17.20
N ALA A 6 -3.07 1.09 17.47
CA ALA A 6 -3.90 0.98 18.66
C ALA A 6 -3.07 1.04 19.95
N SER A 7 -1.94 0.31 19.99
CA SER A 7 -1.01 0.34 21.12
C SER A 7 -0.36 1.72 21.32
N ILE A 8 -0.05 2.43 20.24
CA ILE A 8 0.54 3.77 20.27
C ILE A 8 -0.49 4.81 20.68
N ALA A 9 -1.69 4.76 20.11
CA ALA A 9 -2.79 5.66 20.50
C ALA A 9 -3.19 5.46 21.97
N SER A 10 -3.27 4.21 22.44
CA SER A 10 -3.52 3.89 23.84
C SER A 10 -2.41 4.42 24.75
N GLU A 11 -1.13 4.23 24.38
CA GLU A 11 0.01 4.74 25.15
C GLU A 11 0.03 6.27 25.17
N ALA A 12 -0.24 6.93 24.04
CA ALA A 12 -0.31 8.38 23.94
C ALA A 12 -1.43 8.94 24.83
N SER A 13 -2.60 8.31 24.81
CA SER A 13 -3.75 8.68 25.66
C SER A 13 -3.45 8.52 27.14
N VAL A 14 -2.87 7.38 27.56
CA VAL A 14 -2.48 7.12 28.95
C VAL A 14 -1.42 8.13 29.43
N ARG A 15 -0.44 8.45 28.59
CA ARG A 15 0.66 9.39 28.92
C ARG A 15 0.30 10.86 28.72
N ARG A 16 -0.87 11.16 28.14
CA ARG A 16 -1.31 12.52 27.75
C ARG A 16 -0.28 13.26 26.89
N VAL A 17 0.32 12.57 25.93
CA VAL A 17 1.28 13.11 24.98
C VAL A 17 0.78 12.89 23.55
N GLU A 18 1.32 13.65 22.60
CA GLU A 18 0.97 13.48 21.19
C GLU A 18 1.38 12.10 20.67
N VAL A 19 0.56 11.54 19.77
CA VAL A 19 0.81 10.22 19.12
C VAL A 19 2.16 10.21 18.43
N ASP A 20 2.52 11.30 17.75
CA ASP A 20 3.78 11.46 17.06
C ASP A 20 5.00 11.29 17.97
N ARG A 21 4.91 11.80 19.20
CA ARG A 21 5.98 11.65 20.20
C ARG A 21 6.17 10.17 20.60
N VAL A 22 5.08 9.44 20.76
CA VAL A 22 5.14 7.99 21.08
C VAL A 22 5.70 7.21 19.88
N LEU A 23 5.33 7.59 18.66
CA LEU A 23 5.87 7.01 17.43
C LEU A 23 7.38 7.20 17.32
N ASP A 24 7.87 8.42 17.56
CA ASP A 24 9.31 8.73 17.50
C ASP A 24 10.09 7.98 18.59
N GLU A 25 9.61 7.98 19.84
CA GLU A 25 10.23 7.25 20.94
C GLU A 25 10.30 5.73 20.68
N ARG A 26 9.24 5.14 20.10
CA ARG A 26 9.23 3.72 19.74
C ARG A 26 10.14 3.40 18.55
N SER A 27 10.26 4.31 17.57
CA SER A 27 11.19 4.13 16.44
C SER A 27 12.65 4.15 16.90
N VAL A 28 13.01 5.04 17.82
CA VAL A 28 14.33 5.08 18.46
C VAL A 28 14.60 3.80 19.25
N ARG A 29 13.63 3.31 20.04
CA ARG A 29 13.76 2.06 20.80
C ARG A 29 13.90 0.83 19.91
N SER A 30 13.27 0.80 18.73
CA SER A 30 13.39 -0.32 17.80
C SER A 30 14.75 -0.35 17.11
N ALA A 31 15.32 0.79 16.79
CA ALA A 31 16.69 0.91 16.30
C ALA A 31 17.71 0.42 17.35
N SER A 32 17.56 0.86 18.61
CA SER A 32 18.40 0.41 19.74
C SER A 32 18.32 -1.12 19.99
N ARG A 33 17.16 -1.72 19.77
CA ARG A 33 16.97 -3.18 19.95
C ARG A 33 17.64 -3.99 18.84
N ARG A 34 17.68 -3.48 17.59
CA ARG A 34 18.45 -4.10 16.49
C ARG A 34 19.97 -3.99 16.71
N ASP A 35 20.43 -2.83 17.17
CA ASP A 35 21.83 -2.64 17.56
C ASP A 35 22.23 -3.55 18.73
N PHE A 36 21.33 -3.79 19.68
CA PHE A 36 21.53 -4.72 20.78
C PHE A 36 21.59 -6.17 20.30
N ILE A 37 20.69 -6.60 19.39
CA ILE A 37 20.73 -7.95 18.81
C ILE A 37 21.97 -8.13 17.94
N GLY A 38 22.34 -7.12 17.14
CA GLY A 38 23.60 -7.13 16.37
C GLY A 38 24.84 -7.20 17.26
N ARG A 39 24.83 -6.52 18.41
CA ARG A 39 25.94 -6.56 19.40
C ARG A 39 25.99 -7.87 20.18
N ILE A 40 24.86 -8.51 20.44
CA ILE A 40 24.84 -9.86 21.04
C ILE A 40 25.43 -10.88 20.06
N SER A 41 25.13 -10.78 18.78
CA SER A 41 25.72 -11.64 17.75
C SER A 41 27.23 -11.43 17.59
N LEU A 42 27.72 -10.20 17.78
CA LEU A 42 29.15 -9.88 17.79
C LEU A 42 29.84 -10.24 19.14
N ALA A 43 29.14 -10.14 20.27
CA ALA A 43 29.70 -10.49 21.57
C ALA A 43 29.79 -12.01 21.78
N ALA A 44 28.92 -12.79 21.16
CA ALA A 44 29.01 -14.26 21.14
C ALA A 44 30.20 -14.77 20.29
N ALA A 45 30.75 -13.92 19.41
CA ALA A 45 31.95 -14.25 18.63
C ALA A 45 33.27 -13.94 19.33
N ALA A 46 33.26 -13.36 20.55
CA ALA A 46 34.48 -12.96 21.28
C ALA A 46 34.90 -13.91 22.40
N THR A 47 34.24 -15.05 22.58
CA THR A 47 34.80 -16.14 23.40
C THR A 47 35.65 -17.03 22.52
N THR A 48 36.94 -16.94 22.71
CA THR A 48 37.97 -17.77 22.07
C THR A 48 37.69 -19.25 22.29
N VAL A 49 36.98 -19.86 21.39
CA VAL A 49 37.03 -21.29 21.11
C VAL A 49 37.80 -21.41 19.81
N ALA A 50 38.90 -22.20 19.83
CA ALA A 50 39.66 -22.55 18.65
C ALA A 50 38.73 -22.93 17.49
N PRO A 51 39.09 -22.63 16.23
CA PRO A 51 38.22 -22.94 15.11
C PRO A 51 38.07 -24.46 15.04
N ALA A 52 36.98 -24.97 15.63
CA ALA A 52 36.43 -26.22 15.15
C ALA A 52 36.04 -25.91 13.71
N LEU A 53 36.78 -26.47 12.76
CA LEU A 53 36.35 -26.61 11.38
C LEU A 53 34.92 -27.13 11.45
N VAL A 54 33.94 -26.26 11.32
CA VAL A 54 32.62 -26.66 10.91
C VAL A 54 32.85 -27.23 9.52
N ALA A 55 32.89 -28.55 9.47
CA ALA A 55 32.89 -29.29 8.23
C ALA A 55 31.61 -28.82 7.52
N GLY A 56 31.78 -27.93 6.56
CA GLY A 56 30.71 -27.54 5.66
C GLY A 56 30.14 -28.86 5.11
N LYS A 57 28.81 -29.00 5.11
CA LYS A 57 28.13 -30.09 4.41
C LYS A 57 28.75 -30.15 3.01
N SER A 58 29.61 -31.12 2.80
CA SER A 58 30.33 -31.32 1.55
C SER A 58 29.29 -31.65 0.45
N GLY A 59 29.28 -30.89 -0.63
CA GLY A 59 28.91 -31.40 -1.95
C GLY A 59 27.48 -31.26 -2.42
N GLY A 60 26.62 -30.43 -1.80
CA GLY A 60 25.33 -30.08 -2.38
C GLY A 60 25.45 -28.90 -3.37
N SER A 61 24.83 -28.98 -4.53
CA SER A 61 24.66 -27.81 -5.40
C SER A 61 23.99 -26.66 -4.62
N PRO A 62 24.39 -25.40 -4.83
CA PRO A 62 23.78 -24.28 -4.11
C PRO A 62 22.27 -24.25 -4.36
N THR A 63 21.48 -23.94 -3.31
CA THR A 63 20.02 -23.84 -3.39
C THR A 63 19.62 -22.82 -4.43
N ARG A 64 18.80 -23.23 -5.40
CA ARG A 64 18.31 -22.38 -6.48
C ARG A 64 17.07 -21.64 -6.02
N VAL A 65 17.21 -20.34 -5.77
CA VAL A 65 16.12 -19.45 -5.38
C VAL A 65 15.69 -18.60 -6.58
N VAL A 66 14.39 -18.58 -6.86
CA VAL A 66 13.79 -17.77 -7.92
C VAL A 66 12.78 -16.81 -7.29
N VAL A 67 12.95 -15.51 -7.56
CA VAL A 67 11.99 -14.46 -7.20
C VAL A 67 11.26 -14.03 -8.46
N ILE A 68 9.93 -14.01 -8.43
CA ILE A 68 9.08 -13.72 -9.58
C ILE A 68 8.31 -12.43 -9.32
N GLY A 69 8.64 -11.41 -10.12
CA GLY A 69 8.21 -10.01 -9.97
C GLY A 69 9.29 -9.13 -9.36
N ALA A 70 9.72 -8.11 -10.10
CA ALA A 70 10.66 -7.08 -9.65
C ALA A 70 9.94 -5.78 -9.24
N GLY A 71 8.78 -5.93 -8.60
CA GLY A 71 8.13 -4.87 -7.83
C GLY A 71 8.90 -4.63 -6.52
N LEU A 72 8.46 -3.63 -5.74
CA LEU A 72 9.12 -3.26 -4.49
C LEU A 72 9.29 -4.44 -3.53
N ALA A 73 8.30 -5.33 -3.42
CA ALA A 73 8.37 -6.51 -2.55
C ALA A 73 9.43 -7.54 -3.01
N GLY A 74 9.43 -7.90 -4.30
CA GLY A 74 10.38 -8.88 -4.84
C GLY A 74 11.81 -8.37 -4.81
N LEU A 75 12.03 -7.08 -5.13
CA LEU A 75 13.35 -6.45 -5.03
C LEU A 75 13.83 -6.39 -3.59
N THR A 76 12.97 -6.04 -2.63
CA THR A 76 13.31 -6.05 -1.20
C THR A 76 13.66 -7.46 -0.73
N CYS A 77 12.86 -8.47 -1.11
CA CYS A 77 13.15 -9.86 -0.79
C CYS A 77 14.53 -10.28 -1.31
N ALA A 78 14.80 -10.08 -2.60
CA ALA A 78 16.08 -10.44 -3.20
C ALA A 78 17.27 -9.68 -2.59
N TYR A 79 17.06 -8.42 -2.21
CA TYR A 79 18.09 -7.62 -1.54
C TYR A 79 18.45 -8.20 -0.15
N ARG A 80 17.45 -8.59 0.65
CA ARG A 80 17.68 -9.24 1.96
C ARG A 80 18.30 -10.62 1.81
N LEU A 81 17.90 -11.41 0.81
CA LEU A 81 18.54 -12.68 0.47
C LEU A 81 20.02 -12.49 0.15
N LYS A 82 20.34 -11.52 -0.72
CA LYS A 82 21.73 -11.21 -1.07
C LYS A 82 22.56 -10.80 0.15
N GLN A 83 22.00 -9.98 1.05
CA GLN A 83 22.68 -9.61 2.30
C GLN A 83 22.98 -10.81 3.20
N ALA A 84 22.16 -11.86 3.14
CA ALA A 84 22.37 -13.12 3.84
C ALA A 84 23.24 -14.14 3.08
N GLY A 85 23.82 -13.75 1.94
CA GLY A 85 24.64 -14.64 1.12
C GLY A 85 23.86 -15.62 0.25
N VAL A 86 22.53 -15.49 0.15
CA VAL A 86 21.67 -16.32 -0.70
C VAL A 86 21.45 -15.62 -2.03
N ASN A 87 21.93 -16.23 -3.12
CA ASN A 87 21.72 -15.69 -4.46
C ASN A 87 20.37 -16.14 -5.02
N ALA A 88 19.61 -15.19 -5.58
CA ALA A 88 18.34 -15.45 -6.25
C ALA A 88 18.38 -14.90 -7.67
N THR A 89 17.68 -15.55 -8.61
CA THR A 89 17.41 -14.98 -9.92
C THR A 89 16.01 -14.33 -9.88
N ILE A 90 15.92 -13.09 -10.34
CA ILE A 90 14.70 -12.30 -10.33
C ILE A 90 14.17 -12.21 -11.75
N TYR A 91 12.93 -12.68 -11.99
CA TYR A 91 12.26 -12.57 -13.29
C TYR A 91 11.15 -11.52 -13.23
N GLU A 92 11.17 -10.59 -14.17
CA GLU A 92 10.20 -9.50 -14.31
C GLU A 92 9.56 -9.52 -15.70
N ALA A 93 8.23 -9.48 -15.73
CA ALA A 93 7.47 -9.51 -16.98
C ALA A 93 7.62 -8.23 -17.81
N ASN A 94 7.71 -7.09 -17.13
CA ASN A 94 7.87 -5.78 -17.78
C ASN A 94 9.34 -5.54 -18.15
N SER A 95 9.58 -4.57 -19.04
CA SER A 95 10.91 -3.98 -19.25
C SER A 95 11.32 -3.00 -18.15
N ARG A 96 10.35 -2.49 -17.37
CA ARG A 96 10.51 -1.57 -16.24
C ARG A 96 10.38 -2.32 -14.91
N LEU A 97 11.21 -1.96 -13.95
CA LEU A 97 11.16 -2.45 -12.59
C LEU A 97 10.22 -1.59 -11.71
N GLY A 98 9.95 -2.04 -10.49
CA GLY A 98 9.24 -1.30 -9.45
C GLY A 98 7.73 -1.55 -9.39
N GLY A 99 7.12 -2.15 -10.41
CA GLY A 99 5.69 -2.45 -10.41
C GLY A 99 4.83 -1.19 -10.21
N ARG A 100 4.14 -1.10 -9.06
CA ARG A 100 3.28 0.04 -8.68
C ARG A 100 4.02 1.19 -7.97
N CYS A 101 5.32 1.06 -7.72
CA CYS A 101 6.20 2.12 -7.25
C CYS A 101 6.93 2.71 -8.46
N TRP A 102 6.43 3.84 -8.97
CA TRP A 102 6.90 4.44 -10.22
C TRP A 102 6.61 5.94 -10.24
N THR A 103 7.64 6.74 -10.49
CA THR A 103 7.58 8.21 -10.49
C THR A 103 7.55 8.76 -11.90
N ARG A 104 6.64 9.70 -12.14
CA ARG A 104 6.46 10.43 -13.39
C ARG A 104 7.36 11.66 -13.42
N ARG A 105 8.13 11.80 -14.50
CA ARG A 105 9.06 12.92 -14.72
C ARG A 105 8.92 13.46 -16.14
N GLY A 106 9.14 14.77 -16.30
CA GLY A 106 9.19 15.43 -17.62
C GLY A 106 7.84 15.89 -18.18
N ASP A 107 6.71 15.51 -17.57
CA ASP A 107 5.37 15.89 -18.05
C ASP A 107 4.94 17.29 -17.58
N PHE A 108 5.47 17.75 -16.46
CA PHE A 108 5.04 18.98 -15.79
C PHE A 108 6.07 20.10 -15.91
N ALA A 109 5.60 21.33 -15.83
CA ALA A 109 6.47 22.52 -15.81
C ALA A 109 7.29 22.58 -14.51
N GLU A 110 8.33 23.40 -14.48
CA GLU A 110 9.21 23.65 -13.33
C GLU A 110 9.91 22.38 -12.80
N GLY A 111 10.04 21.32 -13.65
CA GLY A 111 10.66 20.07 -13.26
C GLY A 111 9.89 19.30 -12.18
N GLN A 112 8.64 19.65 -11.95
CA GLN A 112 7.80 18.97 -10.97
C GLN A 112 7.51 17.52 -11.37
N ILE A 113 7.35 16.67 -10.37
CA ILE A 113 7.11 15.24 -10.52
C ILE A 113 5.81 14.83 -9.84
N ALA A 114 5.26 13.68 -10.26
CA ALA A 114 4.13 13.02 -9.63
C ALA A 114 4.38 11.52 -9.53
N GLU A 115 3.67 10.83 -8.66
CA GLU A 115 3.74 9.38 -8.61
C GLU A 115 2.63 8.76 -9.47
N HIS A 116 3.00 7.83 -10.35
CA HIS A 116 2.01 7.03 -11.08
C HIS A 116 1.16 6.19 -10.12
N GLY A 117 1.79 5.59 -9.10
CA GLY A 117 1.15 4.68 -8.14
C GLY A 117 1.34 5.12 -6.71
N GLY A 118 1.96 4.28 -5.87
CA GLY A 118 2.17 4.52 -4.44
C GLY A 118 2.98 5.80 -4.18
N GLU A 119 2.39 6.71 -3.41
CA GLU A 119 2.91 8.07 -3.23
C GLU A 119 3.29 8.35 -1.78
N LEU A 120 2.37 8.16 -0.86
CA LEU A 120 2.49 8.66 0.50
C LEU A 120 2.98 7.57 1.46
N ILE A 121 3.82 7.97 2.40
CA ILE A 121 4.45 7.10 3.40
C ILE A 121 4.12 7.65 4.78
N ASP A 122 3.43 6.84 5.58
CA ASP A 122 3.09 7.23 6.95
C ASP A 122 4.31 7.27 7.87
N GLN A 123 4.20 8.05 8.93
CA GLN A 123 5.16 8.01 10.03
C GLN A 123 5.28 6.61 10.66
N GLY A 124 4.18 5.87 10.69
CA GLY A 124 4.12 4.47 11.15
C GLY A 124 4.75 3.43 10.20
N HIS A 125 5.03 3.79 8.95
CA HIS A 125 5.62 2.93 7.92
C HIS A 125 7.11 2.70 8.17
N THR A 126 7.44 1.80 9.10
CA THR A 126 8.82 1.67 9.60
C THR A 126 9.74 0.88 8.68
N ALA A 127 9.23 -0.11 7.93
CA ALA A 127 10.06 -0.93 7.06
C ALA A 127 10.57 -0.12 5.86
N ILE A 128 9.66 0.57 5.14
CA ILE A 128 10.07 1.38 3.99
C ILE A 128 10.94 2.58 4.40
N ARG A 129 10.65 3.22 5.55
CA ARG A 129 11.47 4.33 6.05
C ARG A 129 12.88 3.88 6.43
N GLN A 130 13.02 2.70 7.05
CA GLN A 130 14.32 2.10 7.37
C GLN A 130 15.06 1.69 6.10
N LEU A 131 14.36 1.12 5.12
CA LEU A 131 14.95 0.78 3.82
C LEU A 131 15.44 2.05 3.09
N ALA A 132 14.64 3.13 3.07
CA ALA A 132 15.06 4.40 2.49
C ALA A 132 16.32 4.96 3.18
N GLN A 133 16.37 4.91 4.52
CA GLN A 133 17.55 5.32 5.29
C GLN A 133 18.77 4.46 4.97
N GLU A 134 18.62 3.15 4.88
CA GLU A 134 19.71 2.21 4.52
C GLU A 134 20.25 2.52 3.12
N LEU A 135 19.36 2.85 2.19
CA LEU A 135 19.70 3.25 0.83
C LEU A 135 20.15 4.73 0.72
N ARG A 136 20.23 5.45 1.83
CA ARG A 136 20.61 6.88 1.92
C ARG A 136 19.71 7.81 1.12
N LEU A 137 18.42 7.49 1.06
CA LEU A 137 17.41 8.29 0.37
C LEU A 137 16.70 9.21 1.39
N PRO A 138 16.76 10.53 1.22
CA PRO A 138 16.09 11.45 2.12
C PRO A 138 14.57 11.41 1.91
N LEU A 139 13.83 11.60 3.01
CA LEU A 139 12.38 11.72 3.00
C LEU A 139 11.98 13.18 3.18
N ASP A 140 11.06 13.65 2.34
CA ASP A 140 10.42 14.96 2.50
C ASP A 140 9.20 14.81 3.41
N ASN A 141 9.08 15.76 4.36
CA ASN A 141 7.94 15.83 5.26
C ASN A 141 6.85 16.72 4.65
N GLN A 142 5.78 16.08 4.18
CA GLN A 142 4.66 16.74 3.48
C GLN A 142 3.85 17.64 4.44
N LEU A 143 3.64 17.18 5.68
CA LEU A 143 2.90 17.97 6.68
C LEU A 143 3.64 19.24 7.11
N ALA A 144 4.98 19.18 7.20
CA ALA A 144 5.78 20.37 7.52
C ALA A 144 5.83 21.38 6.37
N ALA A 145 5.49 20.98 5.16
CA ALA A 145 5.44 21.84 3.97
C ALA A 145 4.03 22.41 3.72
N GLU A 146 3.05 22.02 4.52
CA GLU A 146 1.69 22.56 4.44
C GLU A 146 1.65 24.02 4.92
N PRO A 147 1.01 24.93 4.16
CA PRO A 147 0.92 26.32 4.56
C PRO A 147 0.07 26.50 5.82
N ASN A 148 0.55 27.31 6.76
CA ASN A 148 -0.20 27.62 7.98
C ASN A 148 -1.55 28.29 7.66
N GLY A 149 -2.60 27.84 8.34
CA GLY A 149 -3.95 28.40 8.20
C GLY A 149 -4.73 27.84 7.02
N THR A 150 -4.24 26.76 6.41
CA THR A 150 -4.99 25.99 5.41
C THR A 150 -5.59 24.73 6.04
N GLU A 151 -6.70 24.24 5.46
CA GLU A 151 -7.39 23.04 5.92
C GLU A 151 -7.98 22.25 4.73
N THR A 152 -8.36 21.01 4.98
CA THR A 152 -9.11 20.16 4.02
C THR A 152 -10.51 20.71 3.83
N PHE A 153 -11.00 20.75 2.57
CA PHE A 153 -12.37 21.16 2.27
C PHE A 153 -13.25 19.94 1.95
N PHE A 154 -14.46 19.95 2.53
CA PHE A 154 -15.50 18.98 2.24
C PHE A 154 -16.69 19.68 1.59
N HIS A 155 -17.28 19.05 0.54
CA HIS A 155 -18.42 19.58 -0.19
C HIS A 155 -19.41 18.45 -0.54
N PHE A 156 -20.53 18.40 0.18
CA PHE A 156 -21.49 17.31 0.05
C PHE A 156 -22.94 17.85 0.04
N GLY A 157 -23.79 17.24 -0.79
CA GLY A 157 -25.18 17.65 -0.91
C GLY A 157 -25.34 19.06 -1.48
N GLY A 158 -24.44 19.48 -2.36
CA GLY A 158 -24.44 20.80 -3.01
C GLY A 158 -23.99 21.96 -2.14
N ALA A 159 -23.35 21.70 -0.97
CA ALA A 159 -22.90 22.74 -0.05
C ALA A 159 -21.56 22.39 0.64
N ALA A 160 -20.84 23.41 1.08
CA ALA A 160 -19.68 23.24 1.94
C ALA A 160 -20.06 22.51 3.24
N TYR A 161 -19.22 21.57 3.66
CA TYR A 161 -19.34 20.84 4.91
C TYR A 161 -18.08 21.13 5.73
N SER A 162 -18.19 22.00 6.73
CA SER A 162 -17.01 22.48 7.46
C SER A 162 -16.35 21.37 8.28
N TYR A 163 -15.03 21.46 8.46
CA TYR A 163 -14.28 20.52 9.29
C TYR A 163 -14.83 20.42 10.72
N PRO A 164 -15.16 21.52 11.43
CA PRO A 164 -15.78 21.44 12.76
C PRO A 164 -17.12 20.68 12.76
N ALA A 165 -17.97 20.86 11.72
CA ALA A 165 -19.22 20.13 11.63
C ALA A 165 -18.98 18.63 11.41
N ALA A 166 -18.00 18.27 10.58
CA ALA A 166 -17.62 16.86 10.38
C ALA A 166 -17.09 16.21 11.67
N VAL A 167 -16.29 16.94 12.44
CA VAL A 167 -15.81 16.50 13.77
C VAL A 167 -16.99 16.25 14.72
N ASP A 168 -17.97 17.17 14.77
CA ASP A 168 -19.12 17.05 15.67
C ASP A 168 -20.04 15.88 15.26
N ASP A 169 -20.27 15.69 13.97
CA ASP A 169 -21.04 14.54 13.48
C ASP A 169 -20.31 13.21 13.79
N LEU A 170 -18.98 13.14 13.64
CA LEU A 170 -18.21 11.95 14.00
C LEU A 170 -18.25 11.66 15.51
N LYS A 171 -18.22 12.68 16.37
CA LYS A 171 -18.38 12.49 17.82
C LYS A 171 -19.67 11.76 18.14
N GLY A 172 -20.75 12.01 17.40
CA GLY A 172 -22.05 11.35 17.57
C GLY A 172 -22.00 9.84 17.38
N ILE A 173 -21.10 9.34 16.55
CA ILE A 173 -20.96 7.89 16.25
C ILE A 173 -19.73 7.27 16.89
N TRP A 174 -18.82 8.07 17.46
CA TRP A 174 -17.50 7.61 17.93
C TRP A 174 -17.58 6.44 18.90
N GLN A 175 -18.47 6.50 19.91
CA GLN A 175 -18.61 5.42 20.90
C GLN A 175 -19.03 4.10 20.28
N LYS A 176 -19.91 4.14 19.26
CA LYS A 176 -20.38 2.94 18.56
C LYS A 176 -19.26 2.32 17.73
N VAL A 177 -18.54 3.14 16.97
CA VAL A 177 -17.40 2.71 16.15
C VAL A 177 -16.28 2.13 17.01
N HIS A 178 -15.95 2.80 18.12
CA HIS A 178 -14.89 2.37 19.02
C HIS A 178 -15.25 1.06 19.78
N ARG A 179 -16.52 0.89 20.18
CA ARG A 179 -17.01 -0.35 20.75
C ARG A 179 -16.87 -1.52 19.78
N ASP A 180 -17.31 -1.34 18.55
CA ASP A 180 -17.22 -2.37 17.52
C ASP A 180 -15.77 -2.75 17.23
N LEU A 181 -14.85 -1.78 17.17
CA LEU A 181 -13.43 -2.05 17.05
C LEU A 181 -12.90 -2.91 18.21
N SER A 182 -13.28 -2.56 19.43
CA SER A 182 -12.86 -3.29 20.64
C SER A 182 -13.41 -4.72 20.66
N GLU A 183 -14.69 -4.90 20.31
CA GLU A 183 -15.36 -6.20 20.30
C GLU A 183 -14.95 -7.08 19.11
N SER A 184 -14.68 -6.50 17.94
CA SER A 184 -14.19 -7.27 16.78
C SER A 184 -12.78 -7.78 16.97
N GLY A 185 -11.97 -7.07 17.76
CA GLY A 185 -10.53 -7.32 17.86
C GLY A 185 -9.81 -7.05 16.55
N TYR A 186 -8.49 -7.15 16.57
CA TYR A 186 -7.65 -7.02 15.38
C TYR A 186 -6.47 -7.99 15.43
N PRO A 187 -6.11 -8.60 14.29
CA PRO A 187 -6.86 -8.71 13.06
C PRO A 187 -7.95 -9.81 13.14
N THR A 188 -9.02 -9.65 12.35
CA THR A 188 -9.94 -10.75 12.00
C THR A 188 -9.29 -11.61 10.91
N LEU A 189 -9.16 -12.90 11.17
CA LEU A 189 -8.53 -13.87 10.26
C LEU A 189 -9.44 -15.10 10.11
N TYR A 190 -9.20 -15.91 9.06
CA TYR A 190 -9.97 -17.11 8.78
C TYR A 190 -9.95 -18.14 9.93
N ASN A 191 -8.90 -18.18 10.73
CA ASN A 191 -8.70 -19.08 11.86
C ASN A 191 -8.77 -18.39 13.22
N ARG A 192 -9.01 -17.08 13.25
CA ARG A 192 -9.10 -16.29 14.48
C ARG A 192 -10.00 -15.08 14.27
N SER A 193 -11.23 -15.18 14.73
CA SER A 193 -12.21 -14.09 14.74
C SER A 193 -13.02 -14.10 16.03
N THR A 194 -13.53 -12.94 16.42
CA THR A 194 -14.57 -12.83 17.46
C THR A 194 -15.94 -12.96 16.81
N ALA A 195 -16.98 -13.20 17.63
CA ALA A 195 -18.36 -13.21 17.12
C ALA A 195 -18.74 -11.85 16.47
N ARG A 196 -18.30 -10.72 17.09
CA ARG A 196 -18.56 -9.39 16.55
C ARG A 196 -17.78 -9.14 15.25
N GLY A 197 -16.50 -9.54 15.20
CA GLY A 197 -15.69 -9.45 13.99
C GLY A 197 -16.29 -10.25 12.83
N ALA A 198 -16.77 -11.46 13.10
CA ALA A 198 -17.44 -12.28 12.09
C ALA A 198 -18.76 -11.66 11.60
N GLN A 199 -19.55 -11.10 12.53
CA GLN A 199 -20.78 -10.38 12.16
C GLN A 199 -20.51 -9.16 11.29
N LEU A 200 -19.51 -8.34 11.64
CA LEU A 200 -19.14 -7.15 10.89
C LEU A 200 -18.53 -7.48 9.52
N ASP A 201 -17.84 -8.60 9.40
CA ASP A 201 -17.33 -9.07 8.11
C ASP A 201 -18.45 -9.42 7.12
N GLN A 202 -19.63 -9.84 7.61
CA GLN A 202 -20.81 -10.13 6.77
C GLN A 202 -21.62 -8.87 6.43
N MET A 203 -21.22 -7.69 6.88
CA MET A 203 -21.82 -6.40 6.54
C MET A 203 -20.92 -5.66 5.55
N SER A 204 -21.52 -4.87 4.67
CA SER A 204 -20.79 -3.92 3.85
C SER A 204 -20.47 -2.62 4.62
N ILE A 205 -19.54 -1.81 4.09
CA ILE A 205 -19.30 -0.46 4.60
C ILE A 205 -20.58 0.38 4.51
N SER A 206 -21.33 0.28 3.42
CA SER A 206 -22.59 0.99 3.25
C SER A 206 -23.62 0.58 4.31
N ASP A 207 -23.75 -0.72 4.62
CA ASP A 207 -24.62 -1.20 5.70
C ASP A 207 -24.20 -0.60 7.04
N ARG A 208 -22.88 -0.57 7.28
CA ARG A 208 -22.34 -0.05 8.53
C ARG A 208 -22.53 1.47 8.68
N ILE A 209 -22.41 2.23 7.59
CA ILE A 209 -22.73 3.67 7.58
C ILE A 209 -24.21 3.86 7.89
N ASN A 210 -25.10 3.14 7.20
CA ASN A 210 -26.54 3.24 7.41
C ASN A 210 -26.99 2.88 8.84
N GLU A 211 -26.32 1.91 9.47
CA GLU A 211 -26.59 1.53 10.84
C GLU A 211 -26.09 2.55 11.87
N SER A 212 -24.98 3.26 11.56
CA SER A 212 -24.22 4.01 12.57
C SER A 212 -24.40 5.50 12.49
N VAL A 213 -24.51 6.04 11.29
CA VAL A 213 -24.55 7.47 11.01
C VAL A 213 -26.00 7.95 11.00
N PRO A 214 -26.37 8.96 11.77
CA PRO A 214 -27.71 9.57 11.68
C PRO A 214 -27.97 10.07 10.25
N GLY A 215 -29.09 9.62 9.64
CA GLY A 215 -29.42 9.88 8.26
C GLY A 215 -28.70 8.98 7.25
N GLY A 216 -27.91 8.01 7.72
CA GLY A 216 -27.28 6.99 6.88
C GLY A 216 -26.31 7.56 5.84
N ILE A 217 -26.17 6.83 4.74
CA ILE A 217 -25.27 7.17 3.62
C ILE A 217 -25.66 8.49 2.92
N ASP A 218 -26.93 8.92 3.02
CA ASP A 218 -27.41 10.17 2.42
C ASP A 218 -27.08 11.43 3.25
N SER A 219 -26.67 11.28 4.50
CA SER A 219 -26.19 12.39 5.32
C SER A 219 -24.83 12.91 4.83
N ARG A 220 -24.45 14.14 5.22
CA ARG A 220 -23.14 14.71 4.81
C ARG A 220 -21.97 13.85 5.31
N LEU A 221 -22.02 13.39 6.56
CA LEU A 221 -20.98 12.48 7.09
C LEU A 221 -21.02 11.13 6.37
N GLY A 222 -22.23 10.57 6.09
CA GLY A 222 -22.36 9.32 5.36
C GLY A 222 -21.74 9.39 3.96
N ARG A 223 -22.04 10.45 3.20
CA ARG A 223 -21.45 10.69 1.87
C ARG A 223 -19.94 10.90 1.92
N LEU A 224 -19.44 11.62 2.93
CA LEU A 224 -18.01 11.80 3.12
C LEU A 224 -17.31 10.45 3.38
N LEU A 225 -17.87 9.60 4.24
CA LEU A 225 -17.33 8.27 4.51
C LEU A 225 -17.43 7.37 3.27
N ASP A 226 -18.53 7.42 2.53
CA ASP A 226 -18.69 6.66 1.29
C ASP A 226 -17.64 7.03 0.25
N VAL A 227 -17.42 8.31 0.00
CA VAL A 227 -16.38 8.80 -0.91
C VAL A 227 -14.98 8.41 -0.42
N ALA A 228 -14.68 8.62 0.86
CA ALA A 228 -13.36 8.34 1.43
C ALA A 228 -13.00 6.85 1.34
N TYR A 229 -13.92 5.95 1.67
CA TYR A 229 -13.67 4.52 1.64
C TYR A 229 -13.79 3.90 0.24
N ASN A 230 -14.53 4.55 -0.67
CA ASN A 230 -14.53 4.19 -2.08
C ASN A 230 -13.14 4.40 -2.69
N ILE A 231 -12.52 5.56 -2.49
CA ILE A 231 -11.17 5.85 -3.00
C ILE A 231 -10.08 5.09 -2.26
N GLU A 232 -10.24 4.88 -0.94
CA GLU A 232 -9.23 4.16 -0.13
C GLU A 232 -9.02 2.75 -0.63
N TYR A 233 -10.09 2.05 -1.02
CA TYR A 233 -9.99 0.66 -1.45
C TYR A 233 -10.24 0.45 -2.95
N GLY A 234 -10.64 1.48 -3.68
CA GLY A 234 -10.91 1.40 -5.11
C GLY A 234 -12.12 0.54 -5.45
N ALA A 235 -13.14 0.53 -4.59
CA ALA A 235 -14.34 -0.26 -4.78
C ALA A 235 -15.55 0.44 -4.15
N GLU A 236 -16.75 0.11 -4.64
CA GLU A 236 -17.99 0.61 -4.03
C GLU A 236 -18.12 0.10 -2.59
N CYS A 237 -18.60 0.98 -1.70
CA CYS A 237 -18.70 0.68 -0.26
C CYS A 237 -19.68 -0.46 0.06
N ASP A 238 -20.62 -0.78 -0.84
CA ASP A 238 -21.53 -1.92 -0.72
C ASP A 238 -20.84 -3.28 -0.99
N GLN A 239 -19.66 -3.28 -1.60
CA GLN A 239 -18.88 -4.47 -1.90
C GLN A 239 -17.82 -4.79 -0.85
N GLN A 240 -17.41 -3.80 -0.07
CA GLN A 240 -16.32 -3.89 0.89
C GLN A 240 -16.82 -4.35 2.27
N SER A 241 -16.03 -5.18 2.97
CA SER A 241 -16.34 -5.56 4.36
C SER A 241 -16.32 -4.33 5.28
N ALA A 242 -17.30 -4.24 6.17
CA ALA A 242 -17.40 -3.19 7.19
C ALA A 242 -16.15 -3.12 8.10
N LEU A 243 -15.42 -4.23 8.24
CA LEU A 243 -14.17 -4.26 8.99
C LEU A 243 -13.11 -3.34 8.38
N SER A 244 -13.11 -3.14 7.06
CA SER A 244 -12.17 -2.23 6.38
C SER A 244 -12.34 -0.78 6.87
N LEU A 245 -13.58 -0.29 6.98
CA LEU A 245 -13.86 1.02 7.58
C LEU A 245 -13.47 1.05 9.06
N LEU A 246 -13.85 0.01 9.80
CA LEU A 246 -13.68 -0.03 11.24
C LEU A 246 -12.20 -0.02 11.64
N TYR A 247 -11.35 -0.72 10.89
CA TYR A 247 -9.92 -0.84 11.15
C TYR A 247 -9.12 0.43 10.78
N LEU A 248 -9.73 1.40 10.12
CA LEU A 248 -9.16 2.74 9.94
C LEU A 248 -9.85 3.75 10.86
N LEU A 249 -11.13 4.03 10.62
CA LEU A 249 -11.87 5.08 11.35
C LEU A 249 -11.91 4.85 12.87
N GLY A 250 -12.00 3.60 13.31
CA GLY A 250 -12.13 3.23 14.73
C GLY A 250 -10.93 3.62 15.59
N TYR A 251 -9.78 3.95 15.01
CA TYR A 251 -8.60 4.39 15.75
C TYR A 251 -8.52 5.89 16.01
N ASN A 252 -9.53 6.67 15.62
CA ASN A 252 -9.62 8.07 16.01
C ASN A 252 -9.77 8.22 17.52
N SER A 253 -9.06 9.19 18.09
CA SER A 253 -9.31 9.64 19.46
C SER A 253 -10.56 10.53 19.55
N PRO A 254 -11.25 10.61 20.70
CA PRO A 254 -12.37 11.51 20.84
C PRO A 254 -12.00 12.95 20.50
N GLY A 255 -12.75 13.57 19.57
CA GLY A 255 -12.51 14.94 19.15
C GLY A 255 -11.43 15.13 18.08
N GLN A 256 -10.77 14.05 17.66
CA GLN A 256 -9.96 14.04 16.45
C GLN A 256 -10.78 13.46 15.30
N PHE A 257 -10.62 14.06 14.14
CA PHE A 257 -11.25 13.59 12.91
C PHE A 257 -10.15 13.30 11.88
N ASN A 258 -9.87 12.02 11.69
CA ASN A 258 -9.01 11.56 10.62
C ASN A 258 -9.74 10.42 9.90
N LEU A 259 -10.06 10.62 8.64
CA LEU A 259 -10.80 9.67 7.81
C LEU A 259 -10.13 8.30 7.74
N PHE A 260 -8.80 8.27 7.78
CA PHE A 260 -7.98 7.08 7.65
C PHE A 260 -7.25 6.70 8.96
N GLY A 261 -7.78 7.15 10.11
CA GLY A 261 -7.31 6.77 11.44
C GLY A 261 -5.87 7.19 11.72
N ALA A 262 -4.97 6.22 11.89
CA ALA A 262 -3.56 6.48 12.22
C ALA A 262 -2.68 6.79 10.99
N SER A 263 -3.22 6.69 9.76
CA SER A 263 -2.52 7.08 8.54
C SER A 263 -2.40 8.61 8.50
N ASN A 264 -1.19 9.12 8.39
CA ASN A 264 -0.92 10.57 8.37
C ASN A 264 -0.17 11.04 7.13
N GLU A 265 0.15 10.13 6.22
CA GLU A 265 0.68 10.41 4.87
C GLU A 265 1.84 11.40 4.84
N LYS A 266 2.68 11.34 5.88
CA LYS A 266 3.65 12.37 6.26
C LYS A 266 4.83 12.51 5.32
N TYR A 267 5.25 11.41 4.67
CA TYR A 267 6.51 11.38 3.95
C TYR A 267 6.36 10.90 2.51
N ARG A 268 7.32 11.30 1.69
CA ARG A 268 7.68 10.68 0.41
C ARG A 268 9.18 10.72 0.23
N VAL A 269 9.72 9.90 -0.66
CA VAL A 269 11.15 9.96 -1.02
C VAL A 269 11.40 11.21 -1.86
N ARG A 270 12.39 12.02 -1.44
CA ARG A 270 12.78 13.22 -2.18
C ARG A 270 13.16 12.86 -3.62
N GLY A 271 12.51 13.50 -4.60
CA GLY A 271 12.73 13.23 -6.01
C GLY A 271 12.04 11.97 -6.56
N GLY A 272 11.18 11.34 -5.77
CA GLY A 272 10.30 10.24 -6.19
C GLY A 272 10.59 8.89 -5.50
N ASN A 273 9.52 8.15 -5.23
CA ASN A 273 9.59 6.89 -4.48
C ASN A 273 10.32 5.77 -5.25
N ASP A 274 10.33 5.83 -6.58
CA ASP A 274 11.02 4.85 -7.41
C ASP A 274 12.56 4.89 -7.30
N GLN A 275 13.12 5.86 -6.57
CA GLN A 275 14.53 5.84 -6.22
C GLN A 275 14.88 4.66 -5.30
N ILE A 276 13.93 4.19 -4.46
CA ILE A 276 14.11 2.94 -3.70
C ILE A 276 14.31 1.77 -4.67
N VAL A 277 13.45 1.69 -5.68
CA VAL A 277 13.52 0.65 -6.73
C VAL A 277 14.86 0.72 -7.46
N THR A 278 15.27 1.92 -7.86
CA THR A 278 16.53 2.15 -8.58
C THR A 278 17.75 1.71 -7.75
N ALA A 279 17.79 2.07 -6.48
CA ALA A 279 18.90 1.70 -5.59
C ALA A 279 18.98 0.17 -5.35
N LEU A 280 17.82 -0.48 -5.16
CA LEU A 280 17.73 -1.93 -5.06
C LEU A 280 18.17 -2.61 -6.36
N ALA A 281 17.72 -2.11 -7.52
CA ALA A 281 18.05 -2.65 -8.84
C ALA A 281 19.55 -2.55 -9.14
N VAL A 282 20.19 -1.44 -8.80
CA VAL A 282 21.67 -1.29 -8.91
C VAL A 282 22.38 -2.37 -8.10
N SER A 283 21.95 -2.60 -6.86
CA SER A 283 22.51 -3.66 -6.02
C SER A 283 22.32 -5.06 -6.61
N LEU A 284 21.23 -5.31 -7.32
CA LEU A 284 20.79 -6.63 -7.81
C LEU A 284 20.99 -6.82 -9.32
N ALA A 285 21.70 -5.92 -10.01
CA ALA A 285 21.74 -5.84 -11.47
C ALA A 285 22.07 -7.17 -12.17
N SER A 286 22.99 -7.96 -11.62
CA SER A 286 23.39 -9.27 -12.19
C SER A 286 22.37 -10.39 -11.96
N GLN A 287 21.32 -10.15 -11.17
CA GLN A 287 20.32 -11.15 -10.79
C GLN A 287 18.97 -10.92 -11.50
N ILE A 288 18.78 -9.80 -12.20
CA ILE A 288 17.49 -9.38 -12.77
C ILE A 288 17.41 -9.76 -14.25
N VAL A 289 16.30 -10.40 -14.63
CA VAL A 289 15.95 -10.74 -16.01
C VAL A 289 14.57 -10.12 -16.32
N THR A 290 14.54 -9.10 -17.16
CA THR A 290 13.33 -8.39 -17.57
C THR A 290 12.68 -8.99 -18.83
N GLY A 291 11.45 -8.56 -19.17
CA GLY A 291 10.70 -9.03 -20.34
C GLY A 291 10.33 -10.52 -20.25
N THR A 292 10.27 -11.08 -19.05
CA THR A 292 10.17 -12.52 -18.82
C THR A 292 9.02 -12.80 -17.85
N ALA A 293 7.86 -13.17 -18.39
CA ALA A 293 6.62 -13.38 -17.65
C ALA A 293 6.49 -14.83 -17.18
N LEU A 294 6.10 -15.05 -15.93
CA LEU A 294 5.63 -16.36 -15.44
C LEU A 294 4.32 -16.72 -16.14
N VAL A 295 4.24 -17.93 -16.71
CA VAL A 295 3.02 -18.45 -17.37
C VAL A 295 2.50 -19.73 -16.73
N ALA A 296 3.34 -20.49 -16.02
CA ALA A 296 2.91 -21.67 -15.28
C ALA A 296 3.84 -21.97 -14.11
N ALA A 297 3.30 -22.64 -13.08
CA ALA A 297 4.07 -23.18 -11.97
C ALA A 297 3.62 -24.63 -11.67
N ARG A 298 4.58 -25.52 -11.48
CA ARG A 298 4.34 -26.94 -11.15
C ARG A 298 5.24 -27.38 -10.01
N ARG A 299 4.63 -27.97 -8.99
CA ARG A 299 5.36 -28.65 -7.91
C ARG A 299 5.81 -30.04 -8.37
N ASN A 300 7.08 -30.35 -8.20
CA ASN A 300 7.68 -31.63 -8.52
C ASN A 300 7.57 -32.60 -7.33
N ALA A 301 7.72 -33.89 -7.58
CA ALA A 301 7.64 -34.94 -6.53
C ALA A 301 8.67 -34.72 -5.40
N ALA A 302 9.86 -34.17 -5.72
CA ALA A 302 10.90 -33.83 -4.75
C ALA A 302 10.62 -32.52 -3.96
N GLY A 303 9.46 -31.88 -4.17
CA GLY A 303 9.11 -30.61 -3.52
C GLY A 303 9.68 -29.36 -4.18
N THR A 304 10.56 -29.48 -5.17
CA THR A 304 11.02 -28.37 -6.01
C THR A 304 9.91 -27.86 -6.93
N TYR A 305 10.10 -26.70 -7.54
CA TYR A 305 9.18 -26.14 -8.54
C TYR A 305 9.82 -26.13 -9.93
N THR A 306 9.04 -26.47 -10.94
CA THR A 306 9.29 -26.08 -12.33
C THR A 306 8.41 -24.87 -12.62
N VAL A 307 9.03 -23.71 -12.88
CA VAL A 307 8.35 -22.49 -13.29
C VAL A 307 8.61 -22.24 -14.77
N THR A 308 7.53 -22.08 -15.53
CA THR A 308 7.59 -21.84 -16.98
C THR A 308 7.48 -20.34 -17.23
N PHE A 309 8.44 -19.81 -17.94
CA PHE A 309 8.51 -18.40 -18.33
C PHE A 309 8.26 -18.23 -19.82
N GLN A 310 7.71 -17.07 -20.17
CA GLN A 310 7.58 -16.59 -21.54
C GLN A 310 8.40 -15.30 -21.73
N ASN A 311 9.27 -15.31 -22.75
CA ASN A 311 9.98 -14.11 -23.22
C ASN A 311 9.71 -13.95 -24.72
N GLY A 312 8.93 -12.96 -25.10
CA GLY A 312 8.43 -12.81 -26.45
C GLY A 312 7.61 -14.03 -26.88
N ARG A 313 8.07 -14.74 -27.93
CA ARG A 313 7.44 -15.97 -28.43
C ARG A 313 8.03 -17.26 -27.86
N ARG A 314 9.09 -17.17 -27.08
CA ARG A 314 9.78 -18.33 -26.52
C ARG A 314 9.30 -18.61 -25.10
N THR A 315 9.01 -19.89 -24.83
CA THR A 315 8.81 -20.40 -23.48
C THR A 315 9.99 -21.25 -23.04
N PHE A 316 10.30 -21.26 -21.74
CA PHE A 316 11.34 -22.11 -21.17
C PHE A 316 11.04 -22.39 -19.69
N ASP A 317 11.53 -23.53 -19.25
CA ASP A 317 11.37 -23.99 -17.87
C ASP A 317 12.61 -23.67 -17.03
N VAL A 318 12.38 -23.28 -15.78
CA VAL A 318 13.42 -23.14 -14.75
C VAL A 318 13.02 -24.00 -13.55
N THR A 319 13.94 -24.84 -13.09
CA THR A 319 13.72 -25.60 -11.86
C THR A 319 14.30 -24.83 -10.68
N ALA A 320 13.49 -24.60 -9.65
CA ALA A 320 13.86 -23.90 -8.43
C ALA A 320 13.61 -24.76 -7.19
N ASP A 321 14.48 -24.65 -6.21
CA ASP A 321 14.31 -25.29 -4.91
C ASP A 321 13.39 -24.47 -4.01
N LYS A 322 13.45 -23.13 -4.13
CA LYS A 322 12.57 -22.15 -3.49
C LYS A 322 12.07 -21.15 -4.51
N VAL A 323 10.78 -20.84 -4.45
CA VAL A 323 10.13 -19.85 -5.32
C VAL A 323 9.48 -18.76 -4.46
N VAL A 324 9.76 -17.50 -4.76
CA VAL A 324 9.08 -16.35 -4.15
C VAL A 324 8.17 -15.72 -5.19
N LEU A 325 6.85 -15.79 -4.96
CA LEU A 325 5.84 -15.19 -5.81
C LEU A 325 5.54 -13.78 -5.29
N ALA A 326 6.17 -12.78 -5.93
CA ALA A 326 6.00 -11.35 -5.63
C ALA A 326 5.04 -10.68 -6.64
N LEU A 327 4.00 -11.40 -7.04
CA LEU A 327 3.01 -10.99 -8.03
C LEU A 327 1.66 -10.74 -7.35
N PRO A 328 0.89 -9.73 -7.79
CA PRO A 328 -0.50 -9.57 -7.36
C PRO A 328 -1.32 -10.83 -7.66
N PHE A 329 -2.24 -11.19 -6.76
CA PHE A 329 -3.11 -12.35 -6.98
C PHE A 329 -3.99 -12.20 -8.23
N SER A 330 -4.35 -10.99 -8.63
CA SER A 330 -4.99 -10.70 -9.91
C SER A 330 -4.19 -11.23 -11.11
N ILE A 331 -2.86 -11.16 -11.06
CA ILE A 331 -1.97 -11.70 -12.11
C ILE A 331 -1.84 -13.22 -11.98
N LEU A 332 -1.63 -13.75 -10.77
CA LEU A 332 -1.55 -15.20 -10.55
C LEU A 332 -2.83 -15.91 -11.02
N ASN A 333 -4.00 -15.34 -10.71
CA ASN A 333 -5.29 -15.91 -11.10
C ASN A 333 -5.55 -15.84 -12.61
N HIS A 334 -5.13 -14.77 -13.27
CA HIS A 334 -5.56 -14.46 -14.64
C HIS A 334 -4.57 -14.92 -15.72
N SER A 335 -3.28 -14.93 -15.37
CA SER A 335 -2.20 -15.05 -16.36
C SER A 335 -1.28 -16.23 -16.13
N VAL A 336 -1.46 -17.00 -15.05
CA VAL A 336 -0.56 -18.10 -14.67
C VAL A 336 -1.34 -19.39 -14.50
N ASP A 337 -0.90 -20.44 -15.17
CA ASP A 337 -1.42 -21.79 -14.91
C ASP A 337 -0.86 -22.33 -13.59
N LEU A 338 -1.71 -22.36 -12.57
CA LEU A 338 -1.43 -22.88 -11.22
C LEU A 338 -2.04 -24.24 -10.95
N THR A 339 -2.67 -24.88 -11.94
CA THR A 339 -3.39 -26.17 -11.76
C THR A 339 -2.50 -27.29 -11.22
N ARG A 340 -1.18 -27.18 -11.43
CA ARG A 340 -0.17 -28.14 -10.99
C ARG A 340 0.78 -27.58 -9.94
N ALA A 341 0.50 -26.38 -9.41
CA ALA A 341 1.35 -25.73 -8.39
C ALA A 341 1.31 -26.46 -7.03
N GLY A 342 0.29 -27.28 -6.80
CA GLY A 342 0.16 -28.04 -5.55
C GLY A 342 -0.11 -27.19 -4.33
N PHE A 343 -0.70 -26.00 -4.52
CA PHE A 343 -1.10 -25.13 -3.42
C PHE A 343 -2.34 -25.66 -2.71
N SER A 344 -2.45 -25.35 -1.43
CA SER A 344 -3.62 -25.70 -0.63
C SER A 344 -4.90 -25.07 -1.19
N ASN A 345 -6.04 -25.73 -0.97
CA ASN A 345 -7.33 -25.21 -1.44
C ASN A 345 -7.62 -23.80 -0.93
N LEU A 346 -7.24 -23.51 0.32
CA LEU A 346 -7.45 -22.20 0.92
C LEU A 346 -6.56 -21.13 0.25
N LYS A 347 -5.30 -21.45 -0.04
CA LYS A 347 -4.40 -20.57 -0.81
C LYS A 347 -4.97 -20.28 -2.20
N MET A 348 -5.45 -21.32 -2.89
CA MET A 348 -6.07 -21.17 -4.20
C MET A 348 -7.37 -20.36 -4.15
N THR A 349 -8.12 -20.42 -3.03
CA THR A 349 -9.28 -19.55 -2.80
C THR A 349 -8.86 -18.11 -2.68
N ALA A 350 -7.84 -17.80 -1.86
CA ALA A 350 -7.30 -16.45 -1.72
C ALA A 350 -6.80 -15.89 -3.07
N ILE A 351 -6.03 -16.68 -3.84
CA ILE A 351 -5.54 -16.27 -5.16
C ILE A 351 -6.69 -15.93 -6.12
N ARG A 352 -7.78 -16.68 -6.08
CA ARG A 352 -8.92 -16.46 -6.99
C ARG A 352 -9.83 -15.34 -6.56
N GLU A 353 -9.96 -15.08 -5.28
CA GLU A 353 -11.06 -14.28 -4.75
C GLU A 353 -10.63 -12.97 -4.08
N LEU A 354 -9.37 -12.85 -3.61
CA LEU A 354 -8.90 -11.56 -3.09
C LEU A 354 -9.05 -10.49 -4.16
N ALA A 355 -9.79 -9.45 -3.82
CA ALA A 355 -10.15 -8.43 -4.78
C ALA A 355 -8.98 -7.47 -5.06
N MET A 356 -9.04 -6.86 -6.24
CA MET A 356 -8.12 -5.80 -6.66
C MET A 356 -8.94 -4.54 -6.96
N GLY A 357 -8.58 -3.45 -6.32
CA GLY A 357 -9.25 -2.16 -6.45
C GLY A 357 -9.08 -1.51 -7.82
N ALA A 358 -10.02 -0.67 -8.15
CA ALA A 358 -10.01 0.19 -9.33
C ALA A 358 -9.78 1.64 -8.87
N ASN A 359 -8.55 2.15 -9.03
CA ASN A 359 -8.24 3.56 -8.80
C ASN A 359 -7.60 4.17 -10.03
N SER A 360 -7.83 5.46 -10.20
CA SER A 360 -7.22 6.27 -11.23
C SER A 360 -6.70 7.58 -10.66
N LYS A 361 -5.58 8.06 -11.21
CA LYS A 361 -5.02 9.37 -10.90
C LYS A 361 -5.11 10.25 -12.13
N LEU A 362 -5.73 11.42 -12.00
CA LEU A 362 -5.60 12.50 -12.97
C LEU A 362 -4.79 13.62 -12.30
N ASN A 363 -3.53 13.75 -12.68
CA ASN A 363 -2.68 14.84 -12.19
C ASN A 363 -2.88 16.06 -13.09
N VAL A 364 -3.31 17.18 -12.52
CA VAL A 364 -3.56 18.45 -13.22
C VAL A 364 -2.64 19.53 -12.65
N GLN A 365 -1.85 20.19 -13.51
CA GLN A 365 -0.94 21.24 -13.08
C GLN A 365 -1.52 22.62 -13.30
N PHE A 366 -1.36 23.46 -12.29
CA PHE A 366 -1.80 24.84 -12.26
C PHE A 366 -0.59 25.78 -12.22
N SER A 367 -0.72 26.97 -12.81
CA SER A 367 0.35 27.98 -12.84
C SER A 367 0.71 28.55 -11.45
N ARG A 368 -0.18 28.37 -10.48
CA ARG A 368 0.01 28.72 -9.07
C ARG A 368 -0.82 27.80 -8.18
N ARG A 369 -0.47 27.69 -6.91
CA ARG A 369 -1.23 26.98 -5.86
C ARG A 369 -2.41 27.82 -5.41
N HIS A 370 -3.42 27.96 -6.28
CA HIS A 370 -4.58 28.82 -6.06
C HIS A 370 -5.38 28.44 -4.80
N TRP A 371 -5.46 27.17 -4.49
CA TRP A 371 -6.15 26.62 -3.31
C TRP A 371 -5.64 27.22 -2.00
N ASN A 372 -4.33 27.54 -1.88
CA ASN A 372 -3.79 28.14 -0.69
C ASN A 372 -4.38 29.53 -0.41
N ALA A 373 -4.68 30.29 -1.46
CA ALA A 373 -5.32 31.60 -1.32
C ALA A 373 -6.79 31.51 -0.88
N LEU A 374 -7.41 30.34 -1.05
CA LEU A 374 -8.75 30.04 -0.57
C LEU A 374 -8.77 29.50 0.89
N GLY A 375 -7.60 29.29 1.50
CA GLY A 375 -7.47 28.66 2.82
C GLY A 375 -7.49 27.12 2.77
N ASN A 376 -7.35 26.51 1.57
CA ASN A 376 -7.31 25.08 1.40
C ASN A 376 -5.86 24.59 1.25
N ASN A 377 -5.55 23.39 1.79
CA ASN A 377 -4.23 22.77 1.72
C ASN A 377 -4.00 21.90 0.46
N GLY A 378 -4.95 21.87 -0.47
CA GLY A 378 -4.95 21.02 -1.65
C GLY A 378 -5.80 19.75 -1.48
N ASP A 379 -6.18 19.43 -0.25
CA ASP A 379 -6.97 18.25 0.07
C ASP A 379 -8.47 18.61 0.04
N THR A 380 -9.24 17.90 -0.76
CA THR A 380 -10.70 18.04 -0.83
C THR A 380 -11.40 16.71 -0.95
N PHE A 381 -12.63 16.62 -0.44
CA PHE A 381 -13.54 15.49 -0.68
C PHE A 381 -14.90 16.04 -1.11
N ALA A 382 -15.47 15.49 -2.16
CA ALA A 382 -16.73 15.99 -2.72
C ALA A 382 -17.56 14.93 -3.44
N ASP A 383 -18.86 15.22 -3.58
CA ASP A 383 -19.82 14.46 -4.40
C ASP A 383 -20.23 15.22 -5.67
N THR A 384 -19.43 16.16 -6.15
CA THR A 384 -19.72 17.01 -7.34
C THR A 384 -19.35 16.34 -8.67
N GLY A 385 -18.89 15.07 -8.64
CA GLY A 385 -18.52 14.28 -9.82
C GLY A 385 -17.07 13.85 -9.85
N TYR A 386 -16.19 14.48 -9.08
CA TYR A 386 -14.90 13.96 -8.64
C TYR A 386 -15.02 13.51 -7.17
N GLN A 387 -14.02 12.81 -6.64
CA GLN A 387 -14.09 12.25 -5.28
C GLN A 387 -13.13 12.93 -4.30
N ALA A 388 -11.86 12.97 -4.60
CA ALA A 388 -10.87 13.59 -3.71
C ALA A 388 -9.71 14.21 -4.46
N THR A 389 -9.10 15.23 -3.84
CA THR A 389 -7.83 15.80 -4.30
C THR A 389 -6.83 15.87 -3.17
N TRP A 390 -5.54 15.90 -3.52
CA TRP A 390 -4.46 16.40 -2.67
C TRP A 390 -3.38 17.09 -3.51
N GLU A 391 -2.56 17.92 -2.85
CA GLU A 391 -1.44 18.57 -3.50
C GLU A 391 -0.23 17.63 -3.64
N VAL A 392 0.04 17.16 -4.87
CA VAL A 392 1.17 16.30 -5.21
C VAL A 392 2.52 17.01 -5.06
N THR A 393 2.54 18.32 -5.22
CA THR A 393 3.76 19.14 -5.24
C THR A 393 4.06 19.85 -3.91
N ARG A 394 3.40 19.44 -2.84
CA ARG A 394 3.65 20.00 -1.49
C ARG A 394 5.14 19.88 -1.16
N GLY A 395 5.78 21.01 -0.81
CA GLY A 395 7.22 21.08 -0.58
C GLY A 395 8.10 21.15 -1.83
N HIS A 396 7.56 21.03 -3.06
CA HIS A 396 8.34 21.30 -4.27
C HIS A 396 8.60 22.78 -4.47
N ALA A 397 9.77 23.09 -5.02
CA ALA A 397 10.09 24.46 -5.43
C ALA A 397 9.19 24.93 -6.59
N GLY A 398 9.15 26.25 -6.79
CA GLY A 398 8.40 26.89 -7.85
C GLY A 398 7.02 27.38 -7.43
N THR A 399 6.36 28.09 -8.35
CA THR A 399 5.02 28.67 -8.14
C THR A 399 3.92 27.74 -8.59
N ALA A 400 4.17 26.95 -9.63
CA ALA A 400 3.24 25.94 -10.12
C ALA A 400 2.92 24.90 -9.04
N GLY A 401 1.73 24.30 -9.12
CA GLY A 401 1.33 23.21 -8.26
C GLY A 401 0.52 22.17 -9.01
N ILE A 402 0.55 20.92 -8.54
CA ILE A 402 -0.21 19.81 -9.10
C ILE A 402 -1.23 19.35 -8.05
N LEU A 403 -2.51 19.35 -8.43
CA LEU A 403 -3.53 18.56 -7.73
C LEU A 403 -3.74 17.25 -8.47
N VAL A 404 -3.88 16.19 -7.73
CA VAL A 404 -4.42 14.93 -8.25
C VAL A 404 -5.93 14.91 -8.01
N ASP A 405 -6.70 14.56 -9.03
CA ASP A 405 -8.06 14.02 -8.87
C ASP A 405 -7.89 12.51 -8.70
N TYR A 406 -8.15 12.04 -7.49
CA TYR A 406 -8.03 10.63 -7.12
C TYR A 406 -9.40 9.99 -7.03
N THR A 407 -9.59 8.95 -7.82
CA THR A 407 -10.88 8.29 -7.94
C THR A 407 -10.79 6.80 -7.67
N GLY A 408 -11.88 6.25 -7.13
CA GLY A 408 -12.05 4.83 -6.87
C GLY A 408 -13.31 4.25 -7.53
N GLY A 409 -13.42 2.93 -7.53
CA GLY A 409 -14.60 2.19 -7.93
C GLY A 409 -15.09 2.48 -9.36
N ASN A 410 -16.37 2.71 -9.49
CA ASN A 410 -17.02 2.95 -10.78
C ASN A 410 -16.54 4.24 -11.46
N ILE A 411 -16.26 5.30 -10.69
CA ILE A 411 -15.72 6.56 -11.23
C ILE A 411 -14.36 6.33 -11.83
N ALA A 412 -13.46 5.65 -11.12
CA ALA A 412 -12.12 5.33 -11.62
C ALA A 412 -12.16 4.54 -12.93
N ASN A 413 -13.09 3.60 -13.08
CA ASN A 413 -13.23 2.80 -14.30
C ASN A 413 -13.55 3.65 -15.54
N THR A 414 -14.18 4.83 -15.37
CA THR A 414 -14.46 5.72 -16.50
C THR A 414 -13.21 6.30 -17.15
N PHE A 415 -12.07 6.32 -16.43
CA PHE A 415 -10.79 6.85 -16.92
C PHE A 415 -10.12 5.95 -17.97
N GLY A 416 -10.65 4.76 -18.22
CA GLY A 416 -10.23 3.92 -19.36
C GLY A 416 -10.53 4.52 -20.73
N SER A 417 -11.21 5.67 -20.79
CA SER A 417 -11.52 6.42 -22.01
C SER A 417 -11.25 7.91 -21.83
N GLY A 418 -11.15 8.64 -22.94
CA GLY A 418 -10.84 10.07 -22.96
C GLY A 418 -9.33 10.35 -22.99
N THR A 419 -9.01 11.63 -23.13
CA THR A 419 -7.62 12.13 -23.12
C THR A 419 -7.34 12.85 -21.80
N PRO A 420 -6.07 13.05 -21.39
CA PRO A 420 -5.76 13.85 -20.21
C PRO A 420 -6.41 15.24 -20.24
N ALA A 421 -6.42 15.91 -21.40
CA ALA A 421 -7.03 17.24 -21.54
C ALA A 421 -8.56 17.20 -21.35
N SER A 422 -9.26 16.21 -21.94
CA SER A 422 -10.73 16.10 -21.78
C SER A 422 -11.12 15.75 -20.35
N ARG A 423 -10.35 14.90 -19.67
CA ARG A 423 -10.56 14.56 -18.26
C ARG A 423 -10.25 15.73 -17.34
N ALA A 424 -9.19 16.50 -17.64
CA ALA A 424 -8.89 17.73 -16.90
C ALA A 424 -10.03 18.76 -17.05
N ALA A 425 -10.56 18.98 -18.25
CA ALA A 425 -11.70 19.87 -18.45
C ALA A 425 -12.95 19.43 -17.67
N GLN A 426 -13.22 18.13 -17.61
CA GLN A 426 -14.30 17.57 -16.78
C GLN A 426 -14.06 17.82 -15.29
N PHE A 427 -12.88 17.47 -14.80
CA PHE A 427 -12.47 17.69 -13.40
C PHE A 427 -12.58 19.16 -12.99
N LEU A 428 -12.07 20.07 -13.85
CA LEU A 428 -12.12 21.51 -13.59
C LEU A 428 -13.55 22.04 -13.39
N ALA A 429 -14.51 21.52 -14.19
CA ALA A 429 -15.91 21.87 -14.01
C ALA A 429 -16.50 21.33 -12.69
N GLN A 430 -16.06 20.14 -12.28
CA GLN A 430 -16.52 19.46 -11.07
C GLN A 430 -15.93 20.06 -9.78
N VAL A 431 -14.65 20.49 -9.82
CA VAL A 431 -13.97 21.06 -8.65
C VAL A 431 -14.23 22.55 -8.45
N GLU A 432 -14.69 23.26 -9.46
CA GLU A 432 -14.94 24.71 -9.40
C GLU A 432 -15.90 25.16 -8.27
N PRO A 433 -16.98 24.42 -7.94
CA PRO A 433 -17.83 24.74 -6.78
C PRO A 433 -17.10 24.63 -5.43
N VAL A 434 -16.03 23.81 -5.36
CA VAL A 434 -15.23 23.55 -4.14
C VAL A 434 -14.06 24.51 -4.02
N LEU A 435 -13.38 24.76 -5.15
CA LEU A 435 -12.21 25.65 -5.25
C LEU A 435 -12.46 26.72 -6.32
N PRO A 436 -13.29 27.74 -6.03
CA PRO A 436 -13.67 28.74 -7.02
C PRO A 436 -12.48 29.48 -7.62
N GLY A 437 -12.46 29.63 -8.94
CA GLY A 437 -11.40 30.29 -9.69
C GLY A 437 -10.19 29.40 -10.01
N LEU A 438 -10.21 28.15 -9.59
CA LEU A 438 -9.12 27.21 -9.84
C LEU A 438 -8.92 26.97 -11.35
N SER A 439 -10.01 26.81 -12.10
CA SER A 439 -9.99 26.53 -13.54
C SER A 439 -9.21 27.55 -14.35
N ALA A 440 -9.27 28.83 -13.96
CA ALA A 440 -8.53 29.93 -14.62
C ALA A 440 -7.00 29.83 -14.47
N THR A 441 -6.51 28.98 -13.57
CA THR A 441 -5.08 28.81 -13.29
C THR A 441 -4.49 27.55 -13.91
N TRP A 442 -5.29 26.73 -14.60
CA TRP A 442 -4.81 25.55 -15.30
C TRP A 442 -3.83 25.94 -16.41
N ASN A 443 -2.66 25.31 -16.45
CA ASN A 443 -1.61 25.60 -17.42
C ASN A 443 -1.62 24.70 -18.66
N GLY A 444 -2.67 23.90 -18.85
CA GLY A 444 -2.82 22.99 -19.99
C GLY A 444 -2.17 21.62 -19.83
N ARG A 445 -1.50 21.35 -18.69
CA ARG A 445 -0.82 20.09 -18.45
C ARG A 445 -1.67 19.17 -17.56
N ALA A 446 -1.86 17.94 -18.01
CA ALA A 446 -2.51 16.89 -17.24
C ALA A 446 -2.00 15.51 -17.68
N THR A 447 -2.07 14.54 -16.78
CA THR A 447 -1.72 13.13 -17.04
C THR A 447 -2.71 12.20 -16.38
N ILE A 448 -2.91 11.01 -16.96
CA ILE A 448 -3.77 9.96 -16.42
C ILE A 448 -2.94 8.73 -16.10
N ASP A 449 -3.26 8.11 -14.96
CA ASP A 449 -2.82 6.77 -14.58
C ASP A 449 -4.06 5.92 -14.31
N PHE A 450 -4.40 5.06 -15.28
CA PHE A 450 -5.55 4.15 -15.24
C PHE A 450 -5.09 2.76 -14.81
N TRP A 451 -5.10 2.49 -13.50
CA TRP A 451 -4.61 1.24 -12.94
C TRP A 451 -5.44 0.01 -13.29
N PRO A 452 -6.78 0.08 -13.42
CA PRO A 452 -7.56 -1.08 -13.87
C PRO A 452 -7.13 -1.65 -15.22
N GLY A 453 -6.62 -0.79 -16.12
CA GLY A 453 -6.08 -1.17 -17.43
C GLY A 453 -4.62 -1.63 -17.42
N ASN A 454 -3.93 -1.60 -16.29
CA ASN A 454 -2.52 -1.99 -16.22
C ASN A 454 -2.36 -3.51 -16.38
N ALA A 455 -1.64 -3.93 -17.42
CA ALA A 455 -1.47 -5.35 -17.75
C ALA A 455 -0.69 -6.17 -16.69
N PHE A 456 0.13 -5.50 -15.87
CA PHE A 456 1.01 -6.14 -14.88
C PHE A 456 0.48 -6.09 -13.44
N SER A 457 -0.69 -5.46 -13.21
CA SER A 457 -1.36 -5.46 -11.91
C SER A 457 -2.85 -5.72 -12.00
N ARG A 458 -3.52 -5.32 -13.11
CA ARG A 458 -4.96 -5.46 -13.34
C ARG A 458 -5.79 -4.80 -12.24
N GLY A 459 -5.33 -3.65 -11.76
CA GLY A 459 -5.92 -2.86 -10.68
C GLY A 459 -4.87 -2.14 -9.87
N SER A 460 -5.30 -1.41 -8.86
CA SER A 460 -4.47 -0.54 -8.02
C SER A 460 -3.81 -1.30 -6.86
N TYR A 461 -4.59 -1.80 -5.92
CA TYR A 461 -4.16 -2.57 -4.75
C TYR A 461 -5.30 -3.47 -4.26
N SER A 462 -4.99 -4.38 -3.34
CA SER A 462 -5.93 -5.37 -2.87
C SER A 462 -6.89 -4.80 -1.81
N TYR A 463 -8.11 -5.35 -1.75
CA TYR A 463 -9.09 -5.03 -0.73
C TYR A 463 -9.95 -6.25 -0.36
N TRP A 464 -10.66 -6.16 0.76
CA TRP A 464 -11.50 -7.22 1.30
C TRP A 464 -12.97 -6.99 0.98
N LYS A 465 -13.59 -7.94 0.27
CA LYS A 465 -15.05 -7.99 0.08
C LYS A 465 -15.74 -8.49 1.35
N VAL A 466 -17.05 -8.27 1.41
CA VAL A 466 -17.91 -8.83 2.45
C VAL A 466 -17.67 -10.33 2.62
N GLY A 467 -17.44 -10.77 3.85
CA GLY A 467 -17.21 -12.17 4.21
C GLY A 467 -15.80 -12.72 3.96
N GLN A 468 -14.88 -11.94 3.39
CA GLN A 468 -13.57 -12.46 3.03
C GLN A 468 -12.57 -12.52 4.19
N TYR A 469 -12.67 -11.63 5.19
CA TYR A 469 -11.79 -11.70 6.36
C TYR A 469 -11.92 -13.04 7.09
N THR A 470 -13.12 -13.46 7.39
CA THR A 470 -13.37 -14.73 8.08
C THR A 470 -13.17 -15.94 7.19
N ARG A 471 -13.19 -15.77 5.87
CA ARG A 471 -13.07 -16.87 4.92
C ARG A 471 -11.64 -17.27 4.64
N PHE A 472 -10.71 -16.32 4.44
CA PHE A 472 -9.34 -16.65 4.08
C PHE A 472 -8.27 -15.63 4.50
N ALA A 473 -8.60 -14.53 5.21
CA ALA A 473 -7.57 -13.57 5.59
C ALA A 473 -6.49 -14.21 6.46
N GLY A 474 -5.23 -13.94 6.13
CA GLY A 474 -4.04 -14.50 6.77
C GLY A 474 -3.40 -15.66 6.00
N ILE A 475 -4.11 -16.24 5.01
CA ILE A 475 -3.52 -17.29 4.16
C ILE A 475 -2.71 -16.72 3.00
N GLU A 476 -3.01 -15.49 2.56
CA GLU A 476 -2.40 -14.85 1.41
C GLU A 476 -0.88 -14.76 1.53
N GLY A 477 -0.39 -14.43 2.71
CA GLY A 477 1.04 -14.36 3.02
C GLY A 477 1.68 -15.66 3.48
N ALA A 478 0.91 -16.71 3.78
CA ALA A 478 1.45 -17.96 4.31
C ALA A 478 2.26 -18.72 3.24
N GLN A 479 3.38 -19.28 3.65
CA GLN A 479 4.17 -20.21 2.83
C GLN A 479 3.36 -21.45 2.47
N ASP A 480 3.51 -21.99 1.26
CA ASP A 480 2.91 -23.24 0.81
C ASP A 480 3.98 -24.16 0.19
N GLY A 481 4.44 -25.11 0.97
CA GLY A 481 5.61 -25.92 0.62
C GLY A 481 6.87 -25.05 0.45
N ASN A 482 7.51 -25.15 -0.70
CA ASN A 482 8.68 -24.35 -1.06
C ASN A 482 8.33 -23.08 -1.87
N ALA A 483 7.07 -22.66 -1.84
CA ALA A 483 6.60 -21.42 -2.43
C ALA A 483 6.30 -20.39 -1.33
N HIS A 484 6.90 -19.22 -1.44
CA HIS A 484 6.75 -18.06 -0.56
C HIS A 484 6.00 -16.96 -1.31
N PHE A 485 5.26 -16.13 -0.59
CA PHE A 485 4.42 -15.10 -1.19
C PHE A 485 4.73 -13.74 -0.56
N CYS A 486 4.95 -12.71 -1.34
CA CYS A 486 5.10 -11.34 -0.86
C CYS A 486 4.46 -10.33 -1.83
N GLY A 487 4.21 -9.14 -1.34
CA GLY A 487 3.49 -8.07 -2.00
C GLY A 487 2.54 -7.43 -1.00
N GLU A 488 2.03 -6.22 -1.29
CA GLU A 488 1.14 -5.50 -0.37
C GLU A 488 -0.08 -6.34 0.04
N HIS A 489 -0.60 -7.14 -0.88
CA HIS A 489 -1.75 -8.03 -0.68
C HIS A 489 -1.50 -9.17 0.32
N THR A 490 -0.26 -9.41 0.69
CA THR A 490 0.15 -10.42 1.69
C THR A 490 0.50 -9.82 3.05
N SER A 491 0.33 -8.51 3.19
CA SER A 491 0.47 -7.80 4.46
C SER A 491 -0.85 -7.84 5.25
N ILE A 492 -0.76 -8.07 6.56
CA ILE A 492 -1.90 -7.97 7.46
C ILE A 492 -2.07 -6.51 7.91
N ASP A 493 -0.96 -5.81 8.14
CA ASP A 493 -0.97 -4.51 8.79
C ASP A 493 -0.87 -3.31 7.85
N ALA A 494 -0.38 -3.53 6.61
CA ALA A 494 -0.14 -2.48 5.63
C ALA A 494 -0.54 -2.90 4.20
N GLN A 495 -1.68 -3.63 4.10
CA GLN A 495 -2.26 -3.98 2.81
C GLN A 495 -2.58 -2.71 2.01
N GLY A 496 -2.29 -2.71 0.71
CA GLY A 496 -2.48 -1.54 -0.17
C GLY A 496 -1.31 -0.56 -0.20
N TYR A 497 -0.43 -0.56 0.82
CA TYR A 497 0.63 0.43 0.97
C TYR A 497 2.00 -0.06 0.46
N LEU A 498 2.89 0.91 0.17
CA LEU A 498 4.30 0.64 -0.13
C LEU A 498 5.01 -0.09 1.04
N GLU A 499 4.62 0.23 2.27
CA GLU A 499 5.08 -0.44 3.49
C GLU A 499 4.83 -1.93 3.42
N GLY A 500 3.59 -2.34 3.08
CA GLY A 500 3.22 -3.75 2.99
C GLY A 500 4.05 -4.52 1.97
N ALA A 501 4.45 -3.86 0.87
CA ALA A 501 5.36 -4.48 -0.08
C ALA A 501 6.76 -4.70 0.52
N VAL A 502 7.30 -3.74 1.26
CA VAL A 502 8.65 -3.84 1.87
C VAL A 502 8.66 -4.88 2.99
N GLU A 503 7.74 -4.77 3.97
CA GLU A 503 7.72 -5.68 5.12
C GLU A 503 7.48 -7.14 4.72
N THR A 504 6.61 -7.38 3.71
CA THR A 504 6.36 -8.74 3.23
C THR A 504 7.50 -9.28 2.39
N GLY A 505 8.23 -8.43 1.66
CA GLY A 505 9.48 -8.78 1.01
C GLY A 505 10.55 -9.21 2.02
N GLU A 506 10.70 -8.48 3.13
CA GLU A 506 11.59 -8.84 4.24
C GLU A 506 11.17 -10.15 4.92
N ARG A 507 9.86 -10.34 5.17
CA ARG A 507 9.31 -11.58 5.73
C ARG A 507 9.63 -12.78 4.84
N ALA A 508 9.33 -12.70 3.55
CA ALA A 508 9.56 -13.79 2.61
C ALA A 508 11.07 -14.13 2.48
N ALA A 509 11.94 -13.12 2.53
CA ALA A 509 13.37 -13.36 2.58
C ALA A 509 13.77 -14.13 3.85
N GLY A 510 13.23 -13.74 5.02
CA GLY A 510 13.48 -14.45 6.29
C GLY A 510 13.02 -15.90 6.25
N GLU A 511 11.87 -16.20 5.66
CA GLU A 511 11.35 -17.55 5.46
C GLU A 511 12.30 -18.38 4.59
N VAL A 512 12.71 -17.85 3.42
CA VAL A 512 13.67 -18.54 2.52
C VAL A 512 15.00 -18.78 3.21
N ILE A 513 15.55 -17.79 3.93
CA ILE A 513 16.82 -17.93 4.65
C ILE A 513 16.73 -19.03 5.72
N ALA A 514 15.62 -19.08 6.47
CA ALA A 514 15.38 -20.13 7.44
C ALA A 514 15.35 -21.52 6.79
N ASP A 515 14.63 -21.64 5.67
CA ASP A 515 14.51 -22.89 4.92
C ASP A 515 15.81 -23.37 4.26
N VAL A 516 16.72 -22.45 3.91
CA VAL A 516 18.02 -22.79 3.30
C VAL A 516 19.04 -23.22 4.36
N ASN A 517 18.95 -22.68 5.57
CA ASN A 517 19.87 -22.94 6.66
C ASN A 517 19.45 -24.11 7.58
N GLY A 518 18.17 -24.52 7.56
CA GLY A 518 17.61 -25.63 8.33
C GLY A 518 17.69 -26.92 7.56
#